data_1beba7c430cbb64ca9cc037d1a1c4563
#
_entry.id   1beba7c430cbb64ca9cc037d1a1c4563
#
_cell.length_a   1.000
_cell.length_b   1.000
_cell.length_c   1.000
_cell.angle_alpha   90.00
_cell.angle_beta   90.00
_cell.angle_gamma   90.00
#
_symmetry.space_group_name_H-M   'P 1'
#
loop_
_entity.id
_entity.type
_entity.pdbx_description
1 polymer ?
#
loop_
_entity_poly.entity_id
_entity_poly.type
_entity_poly.pdbx_seq_one_letter_code
_entity_poly.pdbx_strand_id
1 'polypeptide(L)'
;CEDTRHTLKLLNHFEIKKPLVACHKFNETAAAEKLVSLAEEGKTVAVVTDAGTPVISDPGNILVNALRENGVGYTLIPGACAFVAALVLSGFPADVFAFLGFLRGKTSEKRAFLQGYADFCGTLIFYSAPQDVDADVRLLAEVLGDRPACAVREITKIHESAEHFNLAEGLAGEKRGEYVLLVQGAQKRENPLNRLSETEHIRHYVEQGMTEKEALKAAAKDRGVPKSELYKFTVREKRKEQR
;
A
#
# COMPACT_ATOMS: atom_id res chain seq x y z
N CYS A 1 -8.62 24.41 4.11
CA CYS A 1 -9.38 23.24 4.64
C CYS A 1 -10.25 22.64 3.54
N GLU A 2 -10.56 21.37 3.64
CA GLU A 2 -11.41 20.66 2.67
C GLU A 2 -12.87 21.14 2.75
N ASP A 3 -13.53 20.98 3.90
CA ASP A 3 -14.84 21.56 4.15
C ASP A 3 -14.76 22.62 5.26
N THR A 4 -15.05 23.88 4.89
CA THR A 4 -15.03 25.02 5.81
C THR A 4 -16.02 24.87 6.96
N ARG A 5 -17.13 24.15 6.77
CA ARG A 5 -18.15 23.94 7.81
C ARG A 5 -17.65 22.98 8.89
N HIS A 6 -16.94 21.91 8.49
CA HIS A 6 -16.32 20.97 9.42
C HIS A 6 -15.18 21.64 10.19
N THR A 7 -14.28 22.31 9.48
CA THR A 7 -13.16 23.02 10.08
C THR A 7 -13.64 24.13 11.05
N LEU A 8 -14.71 24.84 10.71
CA LEU A 8 -15.27 25.88 11.59
C LEU A 8 -15.76 25.31 12.92
N LYS A 9 -16.35 24.10 12.95
CA LYS A 9 -16.74 23.43 14.19
C LYS A 9 -15.53 23.16 15.07
N LEU A 10 -14.43 22.67 14.46
CA LEU A 10 -13.18 22.42 15.17
C LEU A 10 -12.57 23.71 15.72
N LEU A 11 -12.49 24.76 14.91
CA LEU A 11 -11.97 26.05 15.31
C LEU A 11 -12.78 26.66 16.46
N ASN A 12 -14.11 26.57 16.40
CA ASN A 12 -15.00 27.05 17.47
C ASN A 12 -14.81 26.26 18.77
N HIS A 13 -14.58 24.95 18.69
CA HIS A 13 -14.31 24.12 19.87
C HIS A 13 -13.02 24.55 20.59
N PHE A 14 -12.00 24.94 19.83
CA PHE A 14 -10.73 25.42 20.38
C PHE A 14 -10.66 26.93 20.51
N GLU A 15 -11.77 27.68 20.34
CA GLU A 15 -11.84 29.14 20.42
C GLU A 15 -10.85 29.87 19.48
N ILE A 16 -10.51 29.25 18.36
CA ILE A 16 -9.59 29.77 17.35
C ILE A 16 -10.36 30.58 16.31
N LYS A 17 -9.99 31.84 16.12
CA LYS A 17 -10.57 32.70 15.07
C LYS A 17 -9.54 32.96 13.99
N LYS A 18 -9.67 32.26 12.86
CA LYS A 18 -8.82 32.43 11.69
C LYS A 18 -9.66 32.39 10.41
N PRO A 19 -9.27 33.13 9.38
CA PRO A 19 -9.93 33.06 8.08
C PRO A 19 -9.74 31.65 7.48
N LEU A 20 -10.79 31.13 6.85
CA LEU A 20 -10.81 29.83 6.19
C LEU A 20 -10.76 30.02 4.67
N VAL A 21 -9.97 29.20 4.01
CA VAL A 21 -9.89 29.05 2.56
C VAL A 21 -10.27 27.62 2.20
N ALA A 22 -11.30 27.42 1.38
CA ALA A 22 -11.67 26.11 0.91
C ALA A 22 -10.60 25.58 -0.07
N CYS A 23 -10.18 24.34 0.13
CA CYS A 23 -9.29 23.62 -0.77
C CYS A 23 -9.83 22.19 -0.91
N HIS A 24 -10.58 21.96 -1.96
CA HIS A 24 -11.21 20.67 -2.26
C HIS A 24 -10.88 20.27 -3.69
N LYS A 25 -11.16 19.04 -4.05
CA LYS A 25 -10.81 18.44 -5.35
C LYS A 25 -11.13 19.29 -6.60
N PHE A 26 -12.15 20.15 -6.54
CA PHE A 26 -12.59 20.94 -7.70
C PHE A 26 -11.96 22.34 -7.78
N ASN A 27 -11.26 22.80 -6.74
CA ASN A 27 -10.64 24.14 -6.71
C ASN A 27 -9.16 24.11 -6.28
N GLU A 28 -8.56 22.94 -6.21
CA GLU A 28 -7.21 22.74 -5.64
C GLU A 28 -6.16 23.65 -6.28
N THR A 29 -6.20 23.84 -7.61
CA THR A 29 -5.26 24.71 -8.33
C THR A 29 -5.37 26.18 -7.88
N ALA A 30 -6.57 26.72 -7.86
CA ALA A 30 -6.78 28.11 -7.43
C ALA A 30 -6.47 28.30 -5.93
N ALA A 31 -6.75 27.31 -5.12
CA ALA A 31 -6.38 27.30 -3.69
C ALA A 31 -4.84 27.26 -3.53
N ALA A 32 -4.14 26.48 -4.33
CA ALA A 32 -2.68 26.39 -4.31
C ALA A 32 -2.01 27.73 -4.67
N GLU A 33 -2.45 28.39 -5.73
CA GLU A 33 -1.96 29.73 -6.12
C GLU A 33 -2.14 30.74 -4.99
N LYS A 34 -3.33 30.76 -4.38
CA LYS A 34 -3.61 31.65 -3.25
C LYS A 34 -2.73 31.35 -2.03
N LEU A 35 -2.47 30.08 -1.73
CA LEU A 35 -1.63 29.68 -0.61
C LEU A 35 -0.17 30.03 -0.83
N VAL A 36 0.34 29.89 -2.04
CA VAL A 36 1.69 30.34 -2.42
C VAL A 36 1.81 31.86 -2.20
N SER A 37 0.87 32.65 -2.71
CA SER A 37 0.84 34.13 -2.52
C SER A 37 0.82 34.51 -1.04
N LEU A 38 0.01 33.84 -0.21
CA LEU A 38 -0.01 34.11 1.23
C LEU A 38 1.31 33.78 1.92
N ALA A 39 1.99 32.72 1.48
CA ALA A 39 3.30 32.35 2.01
C ALA A 39 4.39 33.36 1.59
N GLU A 40 4.36 33.86 0.36
CA GLU A 40 5.26 34.92 -0.14
C GLU A 40 5.05 36.25 0.62
N GLU A 41 3.82 36.53 1.08
CA GLU A 41 3.53 37.64 1.98
C GLU A 41 4.05 37.42 3.42
N GLY A 42 4.74 36.31 3.71
CA GLY A 42 5.27 35.96 5.02
C GLY A 42 4.23 35.39 5.99
N LYS A 43 3.04 34.97 5.49
CA LYS A 43 2.00 34.37 6.35
C LYS A 43 2.25 32.88 6.54
N THR A 44 2.00 32.38 7.76
CA THR A 44 1.95 30.95 8.04
C THR A 44 0.54 30.45 7.77
N VAL A 45 0.43 29.40 6.93
CA VAL A 45 -0.83 28.79 6.55
C VAL A 45 -0.86 27.32 7.01
N ALA A 46 -1.95 26.92 7.67
CA ALA A 46 -2.21 25.53 8.03
C ALA A 46 -3.19 24.90 7.05
N VAL A 47 -2.84 23.72 6.54
CA VAL A 47 -3.74 22.88 5.72
C VAL A 47 -4.34 21.81 6.61
N VAL A 48 -5.67 21.75 6.66
CA VAL A 48 -6.44 20.81 7.49
C VAL A 48 -7.44 20.05 6.60
N THR A 49 -7.56 18.76 6.82
CA THR A 49 -8.57 17.89 6.22
C THR A 49 -9.69 17.59 7.20
N ASP A 50 -10.77 17.00 6.73
CA ASP A 50 -11.90 16.64 7.59
C ASP A 50 -11.55 15.48 8.53
N ALA A 51 -10.67 14.58 8.10
CA ALA A 51 -10.13 13.50 8.95
C ALA A 51 -8.75 13.02 8.44
N GLY A 52 -7.88 12.68 9.37
CA GLY A 52 -6.59 12.05 9.06
C GLY A 52 -5.52 12.98 8.53
N THR A 53 -4.56 12.43 7.82
CA THR A 53 -3.40 13.13 7.29
C THR A 53 -3.72 13.75 5.93
N PRO A 54 -3.52 15.06 5.73
CA PRO A 54 -3.73 15.72 4.44
C PRO A 54 -2.98 15.03 3.30
N VAL A 55 -3.51 15.15 2.07
CA VAL A 55 -2.96 14.56 0.84
C VAL A 55 -3.20 13.04 0.71
N ILE A 56 -3.28 12.31 1.81
CA ILE A 56 -3.47 10.86 1.79
C ILE A 56 -4.93 10.51 1.51
N SER A 57 -5.26 10.26 0.26
CA SER A 57 -6.63 10.11 -0.30
C SER A 57 -7.48 11.38 -0.27
N ASP A 58 -6.90 12.49 0.16
CA ASP A 58 -7.48 13.81 0.28
C ASP A 58 -6.87 14.80 -0.71
N PRO A 59 -7.51 15.98 -0.93
CA PRO A 59 -6.91 17.08 -1.69
C PRO A 59 -5.59 17.55 -1.06
N GLY A 60 -4.70 18.14 -1.86
CA GLY A 60 -3.47 18.76 -1.38
C GLY A 60 -2.22 18.42 -2.18
N ASN A 61 -2.27 17.44 -3.08
CA ASN A 61 -1.09 17.07 -3.89
C ASN A 61 -0.66 18.21 -4.82
N ILE A 62 -1.61 18.89 -5.48
CA ILE A 62 -1.34 20.06 -6.32
C ILE A 62 -0.74 21.19 -5.47
N LEU A 63 -1.28 21.40 -4.27
CA LEU A 63 -0.78 22.40 -3.34
C LEU A 63 0.68 22.12 -2.93
N VAL A 64 0.99 20.90 -2.47
CA VAL A 64 2.36 20.53 -2.06
C VAL A 64 3.35 20.69 -3.22
N ASN A 65 2.95 20.31 -4.43
CA ASN A 65 3.78 20.52 -5.62
C ASN A 65 3.99 22.02 -5.92
N ALA A 66 2.95 22.83 -5.86
CA ALA A 66 3.06 24.28 -6.07
C ALA A 66 3.99 24.95 -5.05
N LEU A 67 3.87 24.59 -3.76
CA LEU A 67 4.78 25.10 -2.72
C LEU A 67 6.24 24.74 -3.03
N ARG A 68 6.51 23.49 -3.41
CA ARG A 68 7.83 23.00 -3.75
C ARG A 68 8.41 23.73 -4.98
N GLU A 69 7.62 23.92 -6.02
CA GLU A 69 8.02 24.58 -7.28
C GLU A 69 8.34 26.08 -7.07
N ASN A 70 7.65 26.74 -6.13
CA ASN A 70 7.88 28.13 -5.77
C ASN A 70 8.89 28.32 -4.62
N GLY A 71 9.57 27.25 -4.16
CA GLY A 71 10.57 27.33 -3.10
C GLY A 71 10.00 27.67 -1.72
N VAL A 72 8.70 27.52 -1.51
CA VAL A 72 8.03 27.78 -0.22
C VAL A 72 8.27 26.61 0.72
N GLY A 73 8.83 26.90 1.90
CA GLY A 73 9.03 25.89 2.95
C GLY A 73 7.71 25.38 3.52
N TYR A 74 7.59 24.07 3.69
CA TYR A 74 6.44 23.45 4.34
C TYR A 74 6.88 22.28 5.21
N THR A 75 6.05 21.89 6.15
CA THR A 75 6.26 20.73 7.02
C THR A 75 4.95 20.02 7.26
N LEU A 76 5.02 18.75 7.67
CA LEU A 76 3.89 17.96 8.11
C LEU A 76 3.93 17.81 9.63
N ILE A 77 2.80 18.04 10.30
CA ILE A 77 2.60 17.62 11.68
C ILE A 77 2.09 16.18 11.64
N PRO A 78 2.86 15.18 12.12
CA PRO A 78 2.43 13.79 12.16
C PRO A 78 1.13 13.64 12.95
N GLY A 79 0.21 12.88 12.38
CA GLY A 79 -1.11 12.66 12.95
C GLY A 79 -1.72 11.33 12.56
N ALA A 80 -3.01 11.18 12.83
CA ALA A 80 -3.77 9.98 12.54
C ALA A 80 -3.74 9.65 11.03
N CYS A 81 -3.56 8.36 10.72
CA CYS A 81 -3.61 7.86 9.36
C CYS A 81 -4.30 6.49 9.36
N ALA A 82 -5.48 6.40 8.76
CA ALA A 82 -6.35 5.23 8.87
C ALA A 82 -5.69 3.96 8.34
N PHE A 83 -5.00 4.00 7.18
CA PHE A 83 -4.36 2.80 6.64
C PHE A 83 -3.19 2.31 7.50
N VAL A 84 -2.44 3.20 8.16
CA VAL A 84 -1.35 2.83 9.09
C VAL A 84 -1.93 2.17 10.33
N ALA A 85 -2.97 2.76 10.93
CA ALA A 85 -3.64 2.19 12.09
C ALA A 85 -4.26 0.81 11.75
N ALA A 86 -4.90 0.68 10.59
CA ALA A 86 -5.46 -0.57 10.12
C ALA A 86 -4.39 -1.65 9.89
N LEU A 87 -3.22 -1.29 9.35
CA LEU A 87 -2.11 -2.24 9.18
C LEU A 87 -1.65 -2.81 10.53
N VAL A 88 -1.55 -1.96 11.55
CA VAL A 88 -1.22 -2.41 12.91
C VAL A 88 -2.32 -3.31 13.48
N LEU A 89 -3.60 -2.92 13.35
CA LEU A 89 -4.73 -3.67 13.89
C LEU A 89 -4.93 -5.02 13.17
N SER A 90 -4.56 -5.13 11.90
CA SER A 90 -4.67 -6.37 11.13
C SER A 90 -3.67 -7.44 11.57
N GLY A 91 -2.56 -7.08 12.21
CA GLY A 91 -1.48 -8.00 12.52
C GLY A 91 -0.77 -8.59 11.27
N PHE A 92 -1.04 -8.08 10.08
CA PHE A 92 -0.37 -8.53 8.85
C PHE A 92 1.05 -7.99 8.76
N PRO A 93 1.95 -8.63 7.97
CA PRO A 93 3.32 -8.16 7.79
C PRO A 93 3.36 -6.69 7.35
N ALA A 94 4.14 -5.89 8.05
CA ALA A 94 4.27 -4.45 7.83
C ALA A 94 5.64 -4.04 7.23
N ASP A 95 6.53 -5.01 6.98
CA ASP A 95 7.86 -4.73 6.41
C ASP A 95 7.77 -4.23 4.97
N VAL A 96 6.84 -4.80 4.20
CA VAL A 96 6.55 -4.41 2.82
C VAL A 96 5.05 -4.35 2.64
N PHE A 97 4.54 -3.19 2.26
CA PHE A 97 3.12 -3.00 1.97
C PHE A 97 2.91 -2.01 0.83
N ALA A 98 1.75 -2.05 0.23
CA ALA A 98 1.31 -1.06 -0.76
C ALA A 98 -0.06 -0.49 -0.37
N PHE A 99 -0.13 0.82 -0.17
CA PHE A 99 -1.40 1.52 -0.01
C PHE A 99 -1.91 1.96 -1.39
N LEU A 100 -3.08 1.46 -1.77
CA LEU A 100 -3.67 1.60 -3.10
C LEU A 100 -4.90 2.50 -3.12
N GLY A 101 -5.34 2.98 -1.94
CA GLY A 101 -6.49 3.87 -1.81
C GLY A 101 -7.80 3.20 -2.24
N PHE A 102 -8.74 4.01 -2.75
CA PHE A 102 -10.03 3.50 -3.26
C PHE A 102 -9.88 2.89 -4.66
N LEU A 103 -10.52 1.75 -4.90
CA LEU A 103 -10.65 1.18 -6.24
C LEU A 103 -11.58 2.04 -7.08
N ARG A 104 -11.04 2.73 -8.08
CA ARG A 104 -11.78 3.71 -8.90
C ARG A 104 -12.07 3.17 -10.31
N GLY A 105 -13.09 3.74 -10.94
CA GLY A 105 -13.46 3.41 -12.31
C GLY A 105 -14.41 2.23 -12.47
N LYS A 106 -14.56 1.75 -13.71
CA LYS A 106 -15.40 0.59 -14.04
C LYS A 106 -14.73 -0.71 -13.58
N THR A 107 -15.48 -1.77 -13.41
CA THR A 107 -14.98 -3.08 -12.97
C THR A 107 -13.79 -3.59 -13.80
N SER A 108 -13.80 -3.35 -15.12
CA SER A 108 -12.68 -3.73 -16.01
C SER A 108 -11.39 -2.95 -15.68
N GLU A 109 -11.50 -1.67 -15.35
CA GLU A 109 -10.37 -0.82 -15.00
C GLU A 109 -9.82 -1.19 -13.61
N LYS A 110 -10.72 -1.42 -12.64
CA LYS A 110 -10.35 -1.94 -11.31
C LYS A 110 -9.61 -3.28 -11.43
N ARG A 111 -10.10 -4.20 -12.29
CA ARG A 111 -9.50 -5.51 -12.55
C ARG A 111 -8.10 -5.37 -13.14
N ALA A 112 -7.94 -4.57 -14.18
CA ALA A 112 -6.63 -4.34 -14.81
C ALA A 112 -5.62 -3.73 -13.83
N PHE A 113 -6.06 -2.79 -13.00
CA PHE A 113 -5.25 -2.22 -11.94
C PHE A 113 -4.79 -3.28 -10.92
N LEU A 114 -5.70 -4.11 -10.42
CA LEU A 114 -5.41 -5.17 -9.45
C LEU A 114 -4.50 -6.26 -10.01
N GLN A 115 -4.58 -6.58 -11.31
CA GLN A 115 -3.69 -7.55 -11.96
C GLN A 115 -2.21 -7.17 -11.84
N GLY A 116 -1.90 -5.86 -11.82
CA GLY A 116 -0.55 -5.38 -11.59
C GLY A 116 0.02 -5.71 -10.20
N TYR A 117 -0.84 -6.08 -9.26
CA TYR A 117 -0.47 -6.43 -7.88
C TYR A 117 -0.69 -7.91 -7.54
N ALA A 118 -1.09 -8.73 -8.52
CA ALA A 118 -1.41 -10.14 -8.28
C ALA A 118 -0.24 -10.94 -7.67
N ASP A 119 0.99 -10.64 -8.06
CA ASP A 119 2.20 -11.31 -7.56
C ASP A 119 2.92 -10.50 -6.45
N PHE A 120 2.33 -9.41 -5.98
CA PHE A 120 2.94 -8.60 -4.91
C PHE A 120 2.95 -9.39 -3.59
N CYS A 121 4.12 -9.54 -2.98
CA CYS A 121 4.33 -10.38 -1.79
C CYS A 121 4.12 -9.63 -0.46
N GLY A 122 3.94 -8.32 -0.48
CA GLY A 122 3.67 -7.51 0.71
C GLY A 122 2.17 -7.33 0.96
N THR A 123 1.78 -6.73 2.08
CA THR A 123 0.39 -6.44 2.41
C THR A 123 -0.20 -5.37 1.49
N LEU A 124 -1.34 -5.66 0.86
CA LEU A 124 -2.09 -4.72 0.04
C LEU A 124 -3.15 -4.03 0.89
N ILE A 125 -3.29 -2.71 0.78
CA ILE A 125 -4.19 -1.91 1.62
C ILE A 125 -5.07 -1.03 0.74
N PHE A 126 -6.38 -1.09 0.95
CA PHE A 126 -7.38 -0.34 0.20
C PHE A 126 -8.32 0.40 1.15
N TYR A 127 -8.83 1.54 0.71
CA TYR A 127 -10.02 2.13 1.28
C TYR A 127 -11.26 1.64 0.54
N SER A 128 -12.35 1.43 1.25
CA SER A 128 -13.62 1.06 0.64
C SER A 128 -14.80 1.71 1.37
N ALA A 129 -15.74 2.21 0.60
CA ALA A 129 -16.98 2.75 1.15
C ALA A 129 -17.98 1.60 1.46
N PRO A 130 -18.91 1.80 2.40
CA PRO A 130 -19.81 0.73 2.84
C PRO A 130 -20.67 0.15 1.70
N GLN A 131 -21.03 0.96 0.71
CA GLN A 131 -21.79 0.50 -0.46
C GLN A 131 -20.95 -0.30 -1.46
N ASP A 132 -19.63 -0.16 -1.45
CA ASP A 132 -18.72 -0.76 -2.42
C ASP A 132 -17.99 -1.99 -1.86
N VAL A 133 -17.89 -2.11 -0.53
CA VAL A 133 -17.01 -3.08 0.16
C VAL A 133 -17.25 -4.53 -0.28
N ASP A 134 -18.50 -4.96 -0.43
CA ASP A 134 -18.80 -6.33 -0.86
C ASP A 134 -18.40 -6.58 -2.33
N ALA A 135 -18.55 -5.56 -3.18
CA ALA A 135 -18.12 -5.65 -4.57
C ALA A 135 -16.60 -5.64 -4.70
N ASP A 136 -15.94 -4.80 -3.90
CA ASP A 136 -14.48 -4.72 -3.86
C ASP A 136 -13.88 -6.04 -3.33
N VAL A 137 -14.41 -6.62 -2.25
CA VAL A 137 -13.95 -7.92 -1.72
C VAL A 137 -14.10 -9.04 -2.75
N ARG A 138 -15.24 -9.12 -3.44
CA ARG A 138 -15.45 -10.11 -4.52
C ARG A 138 -14.44 -9.92 -5.65
N LEU A 139 -14.18 -8.68 -6.07
CA LEU A 139 -13.22 -8.39 -7.12
C LEU A 139 -11.78 -8.71 -6.69
N LEU A 140 -11.43 -8.44 -5.43
CA LEU A 140 -10.15 -8.82 -4.85
C LEU A 140 -9.97 -10.34 -4.85
N ALA A 141 -10.99 -11.11 -4.44
CA ALA A 141 -10.98 -12.57 -4.49
C ALA A 141 -10.77 -13.11 -5.92
N GLU A 142 -11.48 -12.50 -6.88
CA GLU A 142 -11.42 -12.91 -8.29
C GLU A 142 -10.03 -12.68 -8.91
N VAL A 143 -9.39 -11.55 -8.61
CA VAL A 143 -8.13 -11.16 -9.25
C VAL A 143 -6.92 -11.65 -8.49
N LEU A 144 -6.94 -11.58 -7.16
CA LEU A 144 -5.79 -11.92 -6.31
C LEU A 144 -5.82 -13.39 -5.87
N GLY A 145 -6.97 -14.08 -6.04
CA GLY A 145 -7.21 -15.41 -5.47
C GLY A 145 -7.66 -15.36 -4.01
N ASP A 146 -7.94 -16.54 -3.47
CA ASP A 146 -8.33 -16.65 -2.06
C ASP A 146 -7.12 -16.43 -1.16
N ARG A 147 -7.14 -15.32 -0.43
CA ARG A 147 -6.07 -14.90 0.48
C ARG A 147 -6.64 -14.45 1.80
N PRO A 148 -5.88 -14.59 2.90
CA PRO A 148 -6.23 -13.96 4.16
C PRO A 148 -6.40 -12.46 3.97
N ALA A 149 -7.48 -11.93 4.51
CA ALA A 149 -7.84 -10.53 4.48
C ALA A 149 -8.29 -10.05 5.86
N CYS A 150 -8.24 -8.76 6.08
CA CYS A 150 -8.75 -8.11 7.27
C CYS A 150 -9.52 -6.85 6.85
N ALA A 151 -10.73 -6.68 7.38
CA ALA A 151 -11.51 -5.47 7.24
C ALA A 151 -11.49 -4.71 8.56
N VAL A 152 -10.85 -3.55 8.58
CA VAL A 152 -10.87 -2.66 9.74
C VAL A 152 -11.88 -1.56 9.46
N ARG A 153 -12.83 -1.40 10.38
CA ARG A 153 -13.98 -0.51 10.22
C ARG A 153 -14.02 0.54 11.31
N GLU A 154 -14.44 1.76 10.97
CA GLU A 154 -14.77 2.85 11.89
C GLU A 154 -13.66 3.10 12.94
N ILE A 155 -12.40 3.12 12.52
CA ILE A 155 -11.23 3.33 13.39
C ILE A 155 -11.43 4.59 14.25
N THR A 156 -11.18 4.47 15.55
CA THR A 156 -11.37 5.49 16.60
C THR A 156 -12.82 5.83 16.95
N LYS A 157 -13.81 5.20 16.31
CA LYS A 157 -15.24 5.42 16.57
C LYS A 157 -15.83 4.32 17.47
N ILE A 158 -17.06 4.52 17.96
CA ILE A 158 -17.74 3.57 18.88
C ILE A 158 -17.88 2.16 18.27
N HIS A 159 -17.96 2.06 16.96
CA HIS A 159 -18.15 0.79 16.25
C HIS A 159 -16.87 0.30 15.57
N GLU A 160 -15.70 0.67 16.11
CA GLU A 160 -14.43 0.15 15.64
C GLU A 160 -14.40 -1.38 15.70
N SER A 161 -14.01 -2.02 14.63
CA SER A 161 -13.83 -3.46 14.56
C SER A 161 -12.76 -3.85 13.56
N ALA A 162 -12.08 -4.98 13.83
CA ALA A 162 -11.18 -5.64 12.89
C ALA A 162 -11.68 -7.09 12.70
N GLU A 163 -12.09 -7.42 11.48
CA GLU A 163 -12.62 -8.73 11.11
C GLU A 163 -11.64 -9.41 10.15
N HIS A 164 -11.15 -10.60 10.54
CA HIS A 164 -10.30 -11.44 9.70
C HIS A 164 -11.14 -12.47 8.96
N PHE A 165 -10.87 -12.67 7.68
CA PHE A 165 -11.60 -13.60 6.82
C PHE A 165 -10.71 -14.01 5.64
N ASN A 166 -11.13 -15.02 4.87
CA ASN A 166 -10.55 -15.28 3.56
C ASN A 166 -11.37 -14.57 2.49
N LEU A 167 -10.73 -14.03 1.46
CA LEU A 167 -11.41 -13.27 0.42
C LEU A 167 -12.59 -14.01 -0.22
N ALA A 168 -12.48 -15.35 -0.39
CA ALA A 168 -13.54 -16.19 -0.95
C ALA A 168 -14.77 -16.29 -0.03
N GLU A 169 -14.61 -16.17 1.28
CA GLU A 169 -15.69 -16.20 2.25
C GLU A 169 -16.50 -14.91 2.24
N GLY A 170 -15.83 -13.79 1.92
CA GLY A 170 -16.42 -12.46 1.97
C GLY A 170 -16.61 -11.95 3.39
N LEU A 171 -17.15 -10.75 3.51
CA LEU A 171 -17.47 -10.14 4.80
C LEU A 171 -18.89 -10.48 5.24
N ALA A 172 -19.06 -10.78 6.54
CA ALA A 172 -20.38 -11.03 7.12
C ALA A 172 -21.13 -9.74 7.48
N GLY A 173 -22.43 -9.84 7.69
CA GLY A 173 -23.30 -8.80 8.26
C GLY A 173 -23.53 -7.57 7.40
N GLU A 174 -24.23 -6.58 7.99
CA GLU A 174 -24.57 -5.33 7.34
C GLU A 174 -23.36 -4.39 7.24
N LYS A 175 -23.17 -3.75 6.08
CA LYS A 175 -22.06 -2.87 5.82
C LYS A 175 -22.42 -1.42 6.13
N ARG A 176 -21.76 -0.88 7.15
CA ARG A 176 -21.90 0.53 7.58
C ARG A 176 -20.54 1.11 7.92
N GLY A 177 -20.41 2.42 7.74
CA GLY A 177 -19.19 3.17 8.05
C GLY A 177 -18.07 2.95 7.03
N GLU A 178 -16.90 3.44 7.35
CA GLU A 178 -15.72 3.45 6.47
C GLU A 178 -14.85 2.24 6.73
N TYR A 179 -14.34 1.63 5.67
CA TYR A 179 -13.53 0.43 5.71
C TYR A 179 -12.10 0.68 5.21
N VAL A 180 -11.16 0.04 5.90
CA VAL A 180 -9.83 -0.24 5.36
C VAL A 180 -9.74 -1.75 5.16
N LEU A 181 -9.58 -2.17 3.91
CA LEU A 181 -9.38 -3.57 3.55
C LEU A 181 -7.89 -3.86 3.42
N LEU A 182 -7.43 -4.89 4.08
CA LEU A 182 -6.07 -5.38 3.99
C LEU A 182 -6.08 -6.80 3.44
N VAL A 183 -5.18 -7.09 2.51
CA VAL A 183 -5.04 -8.42 1.90
C VAL A 183 -3.60 -8.84 2.01
N GLN A 184 -3.34 -10.05 2.50
CA GLN A 184 -1.99 -10.59 2.52
C GLN A 184 -1.43 -10.72 1.11
N GLY A 185 -0.15 -10.46 0.96
CA GLY A 185 0.57 -10.60 -0.28
C GLY A 185 0.54 -12.03 -0.84
N ALA A 186 0.89 -12.14 -2.12
CA ALA A 186 1.08 -13.44 -2.74
C ALA A 186 2.13 -14.25 -1.95
N GLN A 187 1.85 -15.51 -1.72
CA GLN A 187 2.89 -16.41 -1.24
C GLN A 187 3.99 -16.47 -2.30
N LYS A 188 5.24 -16.28 -1.91
CA LYS A 188 6.35 -16.57 -2.82
C LYS A 188 6.15 -18.00 -3.31
N ARG A 189 5.91 -18.16 -4.61
CA ARG A 189 5.91 -19.50 -5.20
C ARG A 189 7.28 -20.09 -4.93
N GLU A 190 7.34 -21.07 -4.03
CA GLU A 190 8.56 -21.85 -3.91
C GLU A 190 8.86 -22.46 -5.28
N ASN A 191 10.00 -22.10 -5.85
CA ASN A 191 10.43 -22.77 -7.06
C ASN A 191 10.55 -24.27 -6.74
N PRO A 192 9.82 -25.17 -7.43
CA PRO A 192 9.88 -26.62 -7.17
C PRO A 192 11.32 -27.15 -7.15
N LEU A 193 12.21 -26.52 -7.90
CA LEU A 193 13.64 -26.84 -7.93
C LEU A 193 14.36 -26.56 -6.59
N ASN A 194 13.77 -25.74 -5.72
CA ASN A 194 14.34 -25.50 -4.39
C ASN A 194 14.23 -26.73 -3.46
N ARG A 195 13.40 -27.71 -3.81
CA ARG A 195 13.31 -29.01 -3.11
C ARG A 195 14.46 -29.96 -3.47
N LEU A 196 15.14 -29.72 -4.60
CA LEU A 196 16.34 -30.44 -4.95
C LEU A 196 17.51 -30.01 -4.05
N SER A 197 18.52 -30.85 -3.95
CA SER A 197 19.80 -30.42 -3.38
C SER A 197 20.41 -29.27 -4.19
N GLU A 198 21.32 -28.50 -3.63
CA GLU A 198 21.96 -27.38 -4.34
C GLU A 198 22.63 -27.83 -5.63
N THR A 199 23.26 -28.98 -5.59
CA THR A 199 23.96 -29.58 -6.71
C THR A 199 23.00 -30.05 -7.80
N GLU A 200 21.94 -30.76 -7.43
CA GLU A 200 20.92 -31.20 -8.40
C GLU A 200 20.20 -30.01 -9.05
N HIS A 201 19.94 -28.93 -8.29
CA HIS A 201 19.35 -27.72 -8.82
C HIS A 201 20.25 -27.04 -9.87
N ILE A 202 21.56 -26.95 -9.60
CA ILE A 202 22.53 -26.42 -10.58
C ILE A 202 22.60 -27.33 -11.79
N ARG A 203 22.68 -28.67 -11.60
CA ARG A 203 22.74 -29.66 -12.66
C ARG A 203 21.54 -29.58 -13.59
N HIS A 204 20.34 -29.40 -13.04
CA HIS A 204 19.12 -29.22 -13.82
C HIS A 204 19.25 -28.08 -14.86
N TYR A 205 19.83 -26.94 -14.50
CA TYR A 205 20.05 -25.83 -15.44
C TYR A 205 21.17 -26.12 -16.45
N VAL A 206 22.21 -26.85 -16.05
CA VAL A 206 23.28 -27.27 -16.98
C VAL A 206 22.72 -28.23 -18.03
N GLU A 207 21.87 -29.17 -17.66
CA GLU A 207 21.18 -30.12 -18.58
C GLU A 207 20.25 -29.40 -19.55
N GLN A 208 19.76 -28.20 -19.20
CA GLN A 208 19.00 -27.31 -20.08
C GLN A 208 19.88 -26.47 -21.02
N GLY A 209 21.20 -26.68 -21.03
CA GLY A 209 22.14 -26.02 -21.93
C GLY A 209 22.79 -24.73 -21.36
N MET A 210 22.57 -24.41 -20.08
CA MET A 210 23.27 -23.28 -19.46
C MET A 210 24.72 -23.64 -19.11
N THR A 211 25.63 -22.66 -19.19
CA THR A 211 26.97 -22.83 -18.62
C THR A 211 26.90 -22.97 -17.09
N GLU A 212 27.86 -23.67 -16.46
CA GLU A 212 27.90 -23.80 -14.99
C GLU A 212 27.77 -22.46 -14.26
N LYS A 213 28.36 -21.40 -14.83
CA LYS A 213 28.33 -20.06 -14.22
C LYS A 213 26.93 -19.43 -14.27
N GLU A 214 26.20 -19.67 -15.34
CA GLU A 214 24.82 -19.23 -15.53
C GLU A 214 23.86 -20.06 -14.68
N ALA A 215 24.02 -21.38 -14.69
CA ALA A 215 23.23 -22.31 -13.86
C ALA A 215 23.36 -21.99 -12.38
N LEU A 216 24.58 -21.71 -11.90
CA LEU A 216 24.82 -21.27 -10.53
C LEU A 216 24.13 -19.95 -10.20
N LYS A 217 24.11 -19.01 -11.15
CA LYS A 217 23.43 -17.71 -10.98
C LYS A 217 21.91 -17.88 -10.94
N ALA A 218 21.37 -18.75 -11.79
CA ALA A 218 19.94 -19.06 -11.84
C ALA A 218 19.48 -19.75 -10.55
N ALA A 219 20.15 -20.81 -10.13
CA ALA A 219 19.85 -21.53 -8.91
C ALA A 219 19.98 -20.63 -7.64
N ALA A 220 20.96 -19.74 -7.59
CA ALA A 220 21.12 -18.78 -6.51
C ALA A 220 19.94 -17.78 -6.44
N LYS A 221 19.50 -17.31 -7.59
CA LYS A 221 18.32 -16.43 -7.71
C LYS A 221 17.05 -17.13 -7.24
N ASP A 222 16.82 -18.36 -7.66
CA ASP A 222 15.63 -19.13 -7.28
C ASP A 222 15.56 -19.44 -5.80
N ARG A 223 16.72 -19.73 -5.18
CA ARG A 223 16.84 -20.01 -3.74
C ARG A 223 16.87 -18.73 -2.90
N GLY A 224 16.99 -17.55 -3.51
CA GLY A 224 17.13 -16.27 -2.81
C GLY A 224 18.40 -16.16 -1.98
N VAL A 225 19.49 -16.85 -2.37
CA VAL A 225 20.78 -16.85 -1.66
C VAL A 225 21.90 -16.20 -2.50
N PRO A 226 22.95 -15.68 -1.88
CA PRO A 226 24.10 -15.19 -2.61
C PRO A 226 24.80 -16.31 -3.42
N LYS A 227 25.26 -15.99 -4.63
CA LYS A 227 25.97 -16.93 -5.49
C LYS A 227 27.18 -17.57 -4.81
N SER A 228 27.88 -16.84 -3.94
CA SER A 228 29.03 -17.32 -3.17
C SER A 228 28.70 -18.49 -2.22
N GLU A 229 27.46 -18.58 -1.78
CA GLU A 229 26.98 -19.65 -0.92
C GLU A 229 26.86 -20.97 -1.70
N LEU A 230 26.26 -20.93 -2.90
CA LEU A 230 26.13 -22.11 -3.77
C LEU A 230 27.45 -22.53 -4.40
N TYR A 231 28.39 -21.63 -4.61
CA TYR A 231 29.68 -21.94 -5.17
C TYR A 231 30.47 -22.97 -4.34
N LYS A 232 30.26 -22.99 -3.03
CA LYS A 232 30.90 -23.98 -2.13
C LYS A 232 30.52 -25.43 -2.45
N PHE A 233 29.32 -25.64 -2.98
CA PHE A 233 28.80 -26.97 -3.33
C PHE A 233 29.41 -27.47 -4.64
N THR A 234 29.53 -26.63 -5.67
CA THR A 234 30.18 -26.99 -6.93
C THR A 234 31.64 -27.37 -6.76
N VAL A 235 32.40 -26.71 -5.88
CA VAL A 235 33.78 -27.01 -5.59
C VAL A 235 33.94 -28.33 -4.83
N ARG A 236 33.00 -28.67 -3.94
CA ARG A 236 33.02 -29.93 -3.20
C ARG A 236 32.79 -31.15 -4.09
N GLU A 237 31.91 -31.06 -5.08
CA GLU A 237 31.68 -32.16 -6.04
C GLU A 237 32.87 -32.43 -6.93
N LYS A 238 33.44 -31.38 -7.55
CA LYS A 238 34.66 -31.54 -8.38
C LYS A 238 35.80 -32.21 -7.66
N ARG A 239 35.90 -32.02 -6.33
CA ARG A 239 36.89 -32.72 -5.49
C ARG A 239 36.54 -34.18 -5.19
N LYS A 240 35.26 -34.56 -5.25
CA LYS A 240 34.83 -35.96 -5.08
C LYS A 240 34.98 -36.79 -6.35
N GLU A 241 34.78 -36.17 -7.53
CA GLU A 241 34.93 -36.82 -8.83
C GLU A 241 36.43 -37.04 -9.22
N GLN A 242 37.36 -36.32 -8.57
CA GLN A 242 38.81 -36.45 -8.81
C GLN A 242 39.51 -37.42 -7.83
N ARG A 243 38.74 -38.11 -6.98
CA ARG A 243 39.25 -39.15 -6.05
C ARG A 243 38.70 -40.52 -6.43
#